data_cf9a7a10b4d6f05bbdf002fb982c3696
#
_entry.id   cf9a7a10b4d6f05bbdf002fb982c3696
#
_cell.length_a   1.000
_cell.length_b   1.000
_cell.length_c   1.000
_cell.angle_alpha   90.00
_cell.angle_beta   90.00
_cell.angle_gamma   90.00
#
_symmetry.space_group_name_H-M   'P 1'
#
loop_
_entity.id
_entity.type
_entity.pdbx_description
1 polymer ?
#
loop_
_entity_poly.entity_id
_entity_poly.type
_entity_poly.pdbx_seq_one_letter_code
_entity_poly.pdbx_strand_id
1 'polypeptide(L)'
;MSKILVNEMSFYYEPYYNPVFERVNLILDTDWRLGLTGRNGRGKTTFLKLLEGELEPTQGKLIKGVSMEYYPYHFETAYEKTGDVLKEIIGGFKTMEDAMEAFPEHPDKEEIERCAAIQEKYREEGGYELEARICRELYRMGLPEELLDRDFRVLSGGEKSKLLMLALFLRPNAFVLLDEPTNHLDIRGKQAIAHYLKQKKGFLAVSHDRQFLDETADHILAINKTDITLEKGNYSGWKE
;
A
#
# COMPACT_ATOMS: atom_id res chain seq x y z
N MET A 1 17.03 5.88 -4.72
CA MET A 1 15.78 6.65 -4.55
C MET A 1 15.03 6.58 -5.86
N SER A 2 13.90 5.92 -5.85
CA SER A 2 13.02 5.86 -7.03
C SER A 2 12.10 7.09 -7.04
N LYS A 3 11.57 7.45 -8.19
CA LYS A 3 10.66 8.59 -8.35
C LYS A 3 9.42 8.19 -9.10
N ILE A 4 8.32 8.85 -8.79
CA ILE A 4 7.09 8.83 -9.55
C ILE A 4 7.04 10.13 -10.34
N LEU A 5 6.98 10.03 -11.66
CA LEU A 5 6.96 11.20 -12.55
C LEU A 5 5.57 11.32 -13.17
N VAL A 6 4.95 12.46 -12.98
CA VAL A 6 3.68 12.86 -13.61
C VAL A 6 4.00 13.95 -14.61
N ASN A 7 3.86 13.66 -15.92
CA ASN A 7 4.22 14.57 -17.00
C ASN A 7 3.02 14.95 -17.85
N GLU A 8 2.63 16.22 -17.86
CA GLU A 8 1.53 16.79 -18.64
C GLU A 8 0.23 15.96 -18.53
N MET A 9 -0.01 15.37 -17.33
CA MET A 9 -1.12 14.46 -17.09
C MET A 9 -2.44 15.21 -17.11
N SER A 10 -3.35 14.77 -18.00
CA SER A 10 -4.74 15.21 -18.03
C SER A 10 -5.66 14.02 -17.92
N PHE A 11 -6.81 14.19 -17.26
CA PHE A 11 -7.81 13.14 -17.11
C PHE A 11 -9.22 13.71 -17.05
N TYR A 12 -10.16 13.06 -17.77
CA TYR A 12 -11.61 13.29 -17.68
C TYR A 12 -12.35 11.96 -17.79
N TYR A 13 -13.55 11.90 -17.23
CA TYR A 13 -14.45 10.75 -17.39
C TYR A 13 -15.34 10.92 -18.62
N GLU A 14 -15.42 9.89 -19.46
CA GLU A 14 -16.39 9.85 -20.55
C GLU A 14 -17.81 9.56 -20.01
N PRO A 15 -18.88 10.11 -20.61
CA PRO A 15 -18.91 11.06 -21.73
C PRO A 15 -18.78 12.54 -21.32
N TYR A 16 -18.44 12.82 -20.06
CA TYR A 16 -18.35 14.16 -19.49
C TYR A 16 -16.95 14.71 -19.69
N TYR A 17 -16.69 15.48 -20.73
CA TYR A 17 -15.38 16.05 -21.06
C TYR A 17 -14.90 17.16 -20.10
N ASN A 18 -15.47 17.26 -18.92
CA ASN A 18 -14.98 18.19 -17.91
C ASN A 18 -13.70 17.59 -17.28
N PRO A 19 -12.55 18.29 -17.37
CA PRO A 19 -11.30 17.78 -16.85
C PRO A 19 -11.35 17.65 -15.33
N VAL A 20 -10.95 16.48 -14.81
CA VAL A 20 -10.65 16.28 -13.40
C VAL A 20 -9.25 16.80 -13.13
N PHE A 21 -8.32 16.51 -14.07
CA PHE A 21 -6.95 17.01 -14.06
C PHE A 21 -6.57 17.55 -15.42
N GLU A 22 -5.76 18.62 -15.45
CA GLU A 22 -5.34 19.29 -16.67
C GLU A 22 -3.86 19.66 -16.60
N ARG A 23 -3.02 19.02 -17.45
CA ARG A 23 -1.57 19.21 -17.58
C ARG A 23 -0.79 19.21 -16.26
N VAL A 24 -1.14 18.30 -15.37
CA VAL A 24 -0.46 18.17 -14.07
C VAL A 24 0.97 17.69 -14.27
N ASN A 25 1.91 18.36 -13.61
CA ASN A 25 3.32 18.01 -13.61
C ASN A 25 3.81 17.88 -12.16
N LEU A 26 4.26 16.66 -11.78
CA LEU A 26 4.75 16.37 -10.43
C LEU A 26 5.95 15.44 -10.47
N ILE A 27 6.85 15.60 -9.52
CA ILE A 27 7.92 14.67 -9.21
C ILE A 27 7.78 14.30 -7.74
N LEU A 28 7.45 13.03 -7.46
CA LEU A 28 7.29 12.52 -6.11
C LEU A 28 8.44 11.57 -5.80
N ASP A 29 9.07 11.74 -4.65
CA ASP A 29 10.07 10.79 -4.16
C ASP A 29 9.37 9.66 -3.43
N THR A 30 9.78 8.41 -3.72
CA THR A 30 9.17 7.22 -3.13
C THR A 30 9.52 7.02 -1.65
N ASP A 31 10.38 7.83 -1.06
CA ASP A 31 10.66 7.83 0.38
C ASP A 31 9.77 8.82 1.15
N TRP A 32 9.01 9.68 0.47
CA TRP A 32 8.17 10.67 1.13
C TRP A 32 6.91 10.08 1.75
N ARG A 33 6.43 10.74 2.79
CA ARG A 33 5.13 10.50 3.43
C ARG A 33 4.18 11.59 2.97
N LEU A 34 3.40 11.28 1.93
CA LEU A 34 2.55 12.24 1.25
C LEU A 34 1.15 12.26 1.88
N GLY A 35 0.64 13.43 2.20
CA GLY A 35 -0.76 13.66 2.51
C GLY A 35 -1.48 14.28 1.32
N LEU A 36 -2.56 13.68 0.83
CA LEU A 36 -3.37 14.24 -0.24
C LEU A 36 -4.60 14.94 0.31
N THR A 37 -4.71 16.23 0.04
CA THR A 37 -5.84 17.05 0.48
C THR A 37 -6.57 17.68 -0.71
N GLY A 38 -7.82 18.08 -0.49
CA GLY A 38 -8.68 18.71 -1.48
C GLY A 38 -10.15 18.59 -1.11
N ARG A 39 -11.00 19.44 -1.66
CA ARG A 39 -12.45 19.39 -1.44
C ARG A 39 -13.04 18.08 -1.95
N ASN A 40 -14.17 17.65 -1.39
CA ASN A 40 -14.90 16.46 -1.88
C ASN A 40 -15.27 16.62 -3.36
N GLY A 41 -15.17 15.52 -4.12
CA GLY A 41 -15.43 15.51 -5.56
C GLY A 41 -14.32 16.12 -6.43
N ARG A 42 -13.17 16.50 -5.87
CA ARG A 42 -12.05 17.09 -6.63
C ARG A 42 -11.07 16.08 -7.22
N GLY A 43 -11.36 14.78 -7.14
CA GLY A 43 -10.55 13.77 -7.81
C GLY A 43 -9.48 13.10 -6.94
N LYS A 44 -9.56 13.16 -5.59
CA LYS A 44 -8.58 12.46 -4.72
C LYS A 44 -8.48 10.97 -5.04
N THR A 45 -9.58 10.27 -4.99
CA THR A 45 -9.65 8.84 -5.35
C THR A 45 -9.30 8.60 -6.83
N THR A 46 -9.67 9.51 -7.73
CA THR A 46 -9.27 9.45 -9.14
C THR A 46 -7.75 9.52 -9.29
N PHE A 47 -7.07 10.38 -8.53
CA PHE A 47 -5.60 10.48 -8.56
C PHE A 47 -4.94 9.20 -8.02
N LEU A 48 -5.48 8.62 -6.94
CA LEU A 48 -4.99 7.33 -6.42
C LEU A 48 -5.14 6.22 -7.47
N LYS A 49 -6.30 6.12 -8.14
CA LYS A 49 -6.56 5.13 -9.20
C LYS A 49 -5.65 5.31 -10.43
N LEU A 50 -5.32 6.54 -10.79
CA LEU A 50 -4.32 6.84 -11.83
C LEU A 50 -2.92 6.40 -11.40
N LEU A 51 -2.55 6.65 -10.15
CA LEU A 51 -1.27 6.18 -9.59
C LEU A 51 -1.22 4.66 -9.50
N GLU A 52 -2.28 3.99 -9.12
CA GLU A 52 -2.38 2.53 -9.09
C GLU A 52 -2.28 1.94 -10.51
N GLY A 53 -2.92 2.60 -11.49
CA GLY A 53 -3.03 2.14 -12.87
C GLY A 53 -4.38 1.49 -13.18
N GLU A 54 -5.37 1.59 -12.29
CA GLU A 54 -6.77 1.23 -12.58
C GLU A 54 -7.37 2.18 -13.64
N LEU A 55 -6.92 3.44 -13.63
CA LEU A 55 -7.27 4.43 -14.65
C LEU A 55 -6.01 4.86 -15.40
N GLU A 56 -6.17 5.11 -16.71
CA GLU A 56 -5.12 5.65 -17.57
C GLU A 56 -5.34 7.15 -17.83
N PRO A 57 -4.29 7.99 -17.83
CA PRO A 57 -4.39 9.37 -18.22
C PRO A 57 -4.94 9.50 -19.64
N THR A 58 -5.85 10.45 -19.88
CA THR A 58 -6.33 10.76 -21.25
C THR A 58 -5.27 11.45 -22.09
N GLN A 59 -4.33 12.16 -21.43
CA GLN A 59 -3.14 12.76 -22.05
C GLN A 59 -1.99 12.75 -21.05
N GLY A 60 -0.76 12.82 -21.55
CA GLY A 60 0.44 12.83 -20.72
C GLY A 60 0.89 11.43 -20.32
N LYS A 61 1.72 11.33 -19.28
CA LYS A 61 2.31 10.05 -18.83
C LYS A 61 2.53 10.03 -17.33
N LEU A 62 2.33 8.83 -16.76
CA LEU A 62 2.74 8.44 -15.40
C LEU A 62 3.87 7.41 -15.51
N ILE A 63 5.03 7.71 -14.94
CA ILE A 63 6.17 6.81 -14.91
C ILE A 63 6.45 6.44 -13.45
N LYS A 64 6.40 5.15 -13.14
CA LYS A 64 6.52 4.61 -11.79
C LYS A 64 7.69 3.64 -11.74
N GLY A 65 8.64 3.89 -10.85
CA GLY A 65 9.78 3.00 -10.60
C GLY A 65 9.55 1.99 -9.47
N VAL A 66 8.31 1.91 -8.95
CA VAL A 66 7.91 1.10 -7.80
C VAL A 66 6.54 0.49 -8.04
N SER A 67 6.22 -0.59 -7.31
CA SER A 67 4.86 -1.15 -7.26
C SER A 67 3.94 -0.23 -6.47
N MET A 68 2.72 -0.05 -6.95
CA MET A 68 1.69 0.72 -6.27
C MET A 68 0.72 -0.23 -5.58
N GLU A 69 0.59 -0.08 -4.26
CA GLU A 69 -0.24 -0.96 -3.44
C GLU A 69 -1.38 -0.15 -2.83
N TYR A 70 -2.62 -0.47 -3.22
CA TYR A 70 -3.80 0.29 -2.81
C TYR A 70 -4.43 -0.30 -1.54
N TYR A 71 -4.81 0.57 -0.63
CA TYR A 71 -5.61 0.28 0.55
C TYR A 71 -6.88 1.14 0.55
N PRO A 72 -8.10 0.61 0.77
CA PRO A 72 -8.40 -0.73 1.28
C PRO A 72 -8.11 -1.85 0.27
N TYR A 73 -7.40 -2.88 0.75
CA TYR A 73 -6.97 -4.00 -0.09
C TYR A 73 -8.03 -5.10 -0.09
N HIS A 74 -8.49 -5.46 -1.27
CA HIS A 74 -9.43 -6.56 -1.48
C HIS A 74 -8.70 -7.74 -2.08
N PHE A 75 -8.87 -8.91 -1.50
CA PHE A 75 -8.25 -10.13 -1.97
C PHE A 75 -9.15 -11.34 -1.68
N GLU A 76 -8.97 -12.38 -2.48
CA GLU A 76 -9.54 -13.69 -2.25
C GLU A 76 -8.40 -14.64 -1.91
N THR A 77 -8.59 -15.50 -0.91
CA THR A 77 -7.60 -16.49 -0.51
C THR A 77 -8.28 -17.78 -0.05
N ALA A 78 -7.64 -18.90 -0.32
CA ALA A 78 -8.02 -20.20 0.20
C ALA A 78 -7.47 -20.44 1.63
N TYR A 79 -6.50 -19.63 2.08
CA TYR A 79 -5.90 -19.75 3.39
C TYR A 79 -6.81 -19.19 4.48
N GLU A 80 -6.85 -19.85 5.61
CA GLU A 80 -7.67 -19.46 6.76
C GLU A 80 -6.81 -18.84 7.86
N LYS A 81 -5.63 -19.42 8.13
CA LYS A 81 -4.72 -18.97 9.17
C LYS A 81 -4.16 -17.58 8.83
N THR A 82 -4.24 -16.65 9.75
CA THR A 82 -3.81 -15.25 9.52
C THR A 82 -2.37 -15.15 9.05
N GLY A 83 -1.45 -15.91 9.63
CA GLY A 83 -0.04 -15.92 9.21
C GLY A 83 0.13 -16.29 7.74
N ASP A 84 -0.59 -17.32 7.28
CA ASP A 84 -0.56 -17.80 5.90
C ASP A 84 -1.18 -16.78 4.94
N VAL A 85 -2.30 -16.16 5.35
CA VAL A 85 -2.93 -15.05 4.61
C VAL A 85 -1.96 -13.89 4.42
N LEU A 86 -1.24 -13.48 5.46
CA LEU A 86 -0.27 -12.40 5.35
C LEU A 86 0.90 -12.77 4.43
N LYS A 87 1.47 -13.97 4.56
CA LYS A 87 2.53 -14.47 3.69
C LYS A 87 2.11 -14.44 2.22
N GLU A 88 0.86 -14.84 1.93
CA GLU A 88 0.32 -14.81 0.57
C GLU A 88 0.17 -13.38 0.04
N ILE A 89 -0.40 -12.46 0.82
CA ILE A 89 -0.59 -11.06 0.42
C ILE A 89 0.76 -10.36 0.19
N ILE A 90 1.77 -10.63 1.01
CA ILE A 90 3.07 -9.95 0.93
C ILE A 90 3.80 -10.26 -0.38
N GLY A 91 3.75 -11.50 -0.86
CA GLY A 91 4.45 -11.86 -2.10
C GLY A 91 4.21 -13.30 -2.57
N GLY A 92 3.08 -13.94 -2.21
CA GLY A 92 2.80 -15.33 -2.57
C GLY A 92 3.72 -16.33 -1.85
N PHE A 93 4.28 -15.93 -0.71
CA PHE A 93 5.23 -16.77 0.03
C PHE A 93 4.60 -18.05 0.53
N LYS A 94 3.30 -18.03 0.93
CA LYS A 94 2.63 -19.26 1.36
C LYS A 94 2.46 -20.25 0.20
N THR A 95 2.09 -19.77 -0.98
CA THR A 95 2.05 -20.60 -2.20
C THR A 95 3.42 -21.22 -2.51
N MET A 96 4.51 -20.46 -2.32
CA MET A 96 5.87 -20.99 -2.51
C MET A 96 6.23 -22.05 -1.45
N GLU A 97 5.86 -21.83 -0.18
CA GLU A 97 6.06 -22.79 0.91
C GLU A 97 5.31 -24.11 0.61
N ASP A 98 4.04 -24.03 0.24
CA ASP A 98 3.22 -25.20 -0.11
C ASP A 98 3.81 -25.97 -1.31
N ALA A 99 4.32 -25.27 -2.31
CA ALA A 99 4.95 -25.89 -3.47
C ALA A 99 6.27 -26.61 -3.10
N MET A 100 7.03 -26.09 -2.14
CA MET A 100 8.24 -26.73 -1.62
C MET A 100 7.90 -27.95 -0.74
N GLU A 101 6.85 -27.87 0.07
CA GLU A 101 6.38 -28.97 0.92
C GLU A 101 5.78 -30.12 0.10
N ALA A 102 5.12 -29.80 -1.01
CA ALA A 102 4.52 -30.80 -1.90
C ALA A 102 5.55 -31.51 -2.82
N PHE A 103 6.86 -31.30 -2.58
CA PHE A 103 7.90 -31.90 -3.40
C PHE A 103 7.88 -33.45 -3.29
N PRO A 104 7.83 -34.19 -4.43
CA PRO A 104 7.67 -35.63 -4.40
C PRO A 104 8.92 -36.38 -3.89
N GLU A 105 8.73 -37.57 -3.31
CA GLU A 105 9.84 -38.41 -2.83
C GLU A 105 10.78 -38.86 -3.98
N HIS A 106 10.24 -39.01 -5.19
CA HIS A 106 10.99 -39.43 -6.40
C HIS A 106 10.76 -38.42 -7.53
N PRO A 107 11.39 -37.23 -7.45
CA PRO A 107 11.17 -36.19 -8.42
C PRO A 107 11.84 -36.51 -9.76
N ASP A 108 11.21 -36.07 -10.84
CA ASP A 108 11.86 -36.00 -12.14
C ASP A 108 12.76 -34.74 -12.27
N LYS A 109 13.45 -34.63 -13.41
CA LYS A 109 14.37 -33.52 -13.63
C LYS A 109 13.67 -32.15 -13.67
N GLU A 110 12.47 -32.07 -14.25
CA GLU A 110 11.69 -30.83 -14.36
C GLU A 110 11.19 -30.38 -12.98
N GLU A 111 10.78 -31.32 -12.15
CA GLU A 111 10.34 -31.05 -10.79
C GLU A 111 11.49 -30.53 -9.92
N ILE A 112 12.69 -31.10 -10.06
CA ILE A 112 13.89 -30.62 -9.37
C ILE A 112 14.22 -29.18 -9.78
N GLU A 113 14.24 -28.90 -11.08
CA GLU A 113 14.54 -27.55 -11.61
C GLU A 113 13.49 -26.53 -11.14
N ARG A 114 12.20 -26.90 -11.15
CA ARG A 114 11.12 -26.03 -10.67
C ARG A 114 11.23 -25.75 -9.17
N CYS A 115 11.49 -26.76 -8.35
CA CYS A 115 11.66 -26.58 -6.92
C CYS A 115 12.88 -25.69 -6.60
N ALA A 116 13.99 -25.92 -7.26
CA ALA A 116 15.19 -25.09 -7.11
C ALA A 116 14.92 -23.62 -7.47
N ALA A 117 14.16 -23.36 -8.52
CA ALA A 117 13.78 -22.00 -8.92
C ALA A 117 12.86 -21.33 -7.86
N ILE A 118 11.90 -22.08 -7.27
CA ILE A 118 11.04 -21.58 -6.21
C ILE A 118 11.86 -21.26 -4.95
N GLN A 119 12.78 -22.16 -4.55
CA GLN A 119 13.64 -21.93 -3.39
C GLN A 119 14.54 -20.72 -3.56
N GLU A 120 15.11 -20.53 -4.77
CA GLU A 120 15.94 -19.38 -5.08
C GLU A 120 15.13 -18.08 -4.98
N LYS A 121 13.94 -18.03 -5.60
CA LYS A 121 13.04 -16.90 -5.52
C LYS A 121 12.64 -16.59 -4.07
N TYR A 122 12.25 -17.63 -3.30
CA TYR A 122 11.87 -17.50 -1.90
C TYR A 122 13.01 -16.87 -1.07
N ARG A 123 14.25 -17.31 -1.32
CA ARG A 123 15.43 -16.79 -0.67
C ARG A 123 15.71 -15.33 -1.07
N GLU A 124 15.71 -15.03 -2.38
CA GLU A 124 16.00 -13.70 -2.90
C GLU A 124 15.00 -12.64 -2.42
N GLU A 125 13.73 -13.02 -2.28
CA GLU A 125 12.68 -12.14 -1.78
C GLU A 125 12.61 -12.07 -0.24
N GLY A 126 13.49 -12.79 0.46
CA GLY A 126 13.63 -12.76 1.92
C GLY A 126 12.56 -13.56 2.66
N GLY A 127 12.11 -14.69 2.09
CA GLY A 127 11.10 -15.56 2.67
C GLY A 127 11.51 -16.13 4.03
N TYR A 128 12.79 -16.47 4.21
CA TYR A 128 13.28 -17.00 5.49
C TYR A 128 13.22 -16.01 6.65
N GLU A 129 13.31 -14.69 6.37
CA GLU A 129 13.20 -13.63 7.35
C GLU A 129 11.79 -13.05 7.48
N LEU A 130 10.85 -13.53 6.65
CA LEU A 130 9.52 -12.92 6.53
C LEU A 130 8.74 -12.97 7.85
N GLU A 131 8.75 -14.10 8.53
CA GLU A 131 8.04 -14.27 9.81
C GLU A 131 8.55 -13.28 10.86
N ALA A 132 9.86 -13.16 11.00
CA ALA A 132 10.47 -12.18 11.90
C ALA A 132 10.13 -10.73 11.51
N ARG A 133 10.01 -10.45 10.21
CA ARG A 133 9.56 -9.15 9.70
C ARG A 133 8.10 -8.89 10.07
N ILE A 134 7.21 -9.87 9.88
CA ILE A 134 5.79 -9.79 10.27
C ILE A 134 5.66 -9.54 11.77
N CYS A 135 6.31 -10.33 12.63
CA CYS A 135 6.27 -10.14 14.09
C CYS A 135 6.74 -8.74 14.52
N ARG A 136 7.79 -8.22 13.92
CA ARG A 136 8.26 -6.85 14.17
C ARG A 136 7.22 -5.80 13.81
N GLU A 137 6.52 -5.97 12.71
CA GLU A 137 5.48 -5.04 12.29
C GLU A 137 4.21 -5.15 13.14
N LEU A 138 3.84 -6.36 13.58
CA LEU A 138 2.77 -6.57 14.58
C LEU A 138 3.06 -5.80 15.87
N TYR A 139 4.27 -5.93 16.40
CA TYR A 139 4.70 -5.18 17.59
C TYR A 139 4.57 -3.66 17.39
N ARG A 140 4.99 -3.13 16.24
CA ARG A 140 4.86 -1.69 15.91
C ARG A 140 3.42 -1.22 15.79
N MET A 141 2.52 -2.12 15.37
CA MET A 141 1.08 -1.87 15.27
C MET A 141 0.33 -2.06 16.60
N GLY A 142 1.01 -2.56 17.64
CA GLY A 142 0.40 -2.94 18.91
C GLY A 142 -0.55 -4.12 18.77
N LEU A 143 -0.22 -5.08 17.91
CA LEU A 143 -0.97 -6.32 17.70
C LEU A 143 -0.20 -7.49 18.31
N PRO A 144 -0.89 -8.42 19.02
CA PRO A 144 -0.24 -9.60 19.59
C PRO A 144 0.08 -10.63 18.50
N GLU A 145 1.18 -11.37 18.68
CA GLU A 145 1.64 -12.39 17.72
C GLU A 145 0.67 -13.57 17.61
N GLU A 146 -0.10 -13.87 18.67
CA GLU A 146 -1.10 -14.92 18.69
C GLU A 146 -2.20 -14.74 17.62
N LEU A 147 -2.33 -13.55 17.05
CA LEU A 147 -3.22 -13.32 15.91
C LEU A 147 -2.80 -14.12 14.67
N LEU A 148 -1.52 -14.43 14.51
CA LEU A 148 -1.02 -15.19 13.36
C LEU A 148 -1.60 -16.61 13.31
N ASP A 149 -1.93 -17.20 14.47
CA ASP A 149 -2.50 -18.54 14.57
C ASP A 149 -4.02 -18.58 14.46
N ARG A 150 -4.68 -17.42 14.48
CA ARG A 150 -6.14 -17.33 14.37
C ARG A 150 -6.63 -17.42 12.93
N ASP A 151 -7.86 -17.83 12.75
CA ASP A 151 -8.57 -17.72 11.47
C ASP A 151 -8.79 -16.24 11.15
N PHE A 152 -8.31 -15.81 9.99
CA PHE A 152 -8.42 -14.42 9.51
C PHE A 152 -9.88 -13.95 9.43
N ARG A 153 -10.80 -14.85 9.12
CA ARG A 153 -12.23 -14.54 8.95
C ARG A 153 -12.89 -14.09 10.25
N VAL A 154 -12.43 -14.58 11.40
CA VAL A 154 -13.01 -14.27 12.72
C VAL A 154 -12.41 -13.02 13.37
N LEU A 155 -11.39 -12.42 12.78
CA LEU A 155 -10.77 -11.20 13.29
C LEU A 155 -11.73 -10.02 13.17
N SER A 156 -11.61 -9.07 14.11
CA SER A 156 -12.36 -7.81 14.05
C SER A 156 -11.94 -6.98 12.81
N GLY A 157 -12.84 -6.09 12.35
CA GLY A 157 -12.54 -5.19 11.23
C GLY A 157 -11.29 -4.34 11.46
N GLY A 158 -11.07 -3.88 12.70
CA GLY A 158 -9.87 -3.10 13.06
C GLY A 158 -8.58 -3.92 13.03
N GLU A 159 -8.60 -5.18 13.47
CA GLU A 159 -7.45 -6.09 13.36
C GLU A 159 -7.14 -6.38 11.90
N LYS A 160 -8.16 -6.73 11.09
CA LYS A 160 -8.00 -6.95 9.64
C LYS A 160 -7.39 -5.74 8.95
N SER A 161 -7.92 -4.55 9.20
CA SER A 161 -7.41 -3.30 8.62
C SER A 161 -5.92 -3.08 8.91
N LYS A 162 -5.51 -3.28 10.16
CA LYS A 162 -4.10 -3.15 10.57
C LYS A 162 -3.21 -4.20 9.93
N LEU A 163 -3.65 -5.46 9.90
CA LEU A 163 -2.91 -6.58 9.30
C LEU A 163 -2.74 -6.41 7.79
N LEU A 164 -3.79 -6.01 7.08
CA LEU A 164 -3.71 -5.74 5.64
C LEU A 164 -2.76 -4.58 5.34
N MET A 165 -2.84 -3.50 6.10
CA MET A 165 -1.91 -2.37 5.95
C MET A 165 -0.46 -2.80 6.19
N LEU A 166 -0.20 -3.55 7.26
CA LEU A 166 1.11 -4.11 7.56
C LEU A 166 1.65 -4.94 6.38
N ALA A 167 0.81 -5.82 5.82
CA ALA A 167 1.18 -6.66 4.68
C ALA A 167 1.59 -5.83 3.46
N LEU A 168 0.86 -4.76 3.13
CA LEU A 168 1.20 -3.87 2.02
C LEU A 168 2.56 -3.19 2.22
N PHE A 169 2.88 -2.75 3.43
CA PHE A 169 4.20 -2.16 3.74
C PHE A 169 5.35 -3.17 3.77
N LEU A 170 5.07 -4.46 3.81
CA LEU A 170 6.07 -5.51 3.72
C LEU A 170 6.34 -6.00 2.30
N ARG A 171 5.49 -5.64 1.33
CA ARG A 171 5.72 -5.95 -0.08
C ARG A 171 7.03 -5.33 -0.57
N PRO A 172 7.80 -6.06 -1.38
CA PRO A 172 9.05 -5.53 -1.89
C PRO A 172 8.79 -4.38 -2.87
N ASN A 173 9.60 -3.34 -2.76
CA ASN A 173 9.56 -2.18 -3.66
C ASN A 173 8.18 -1.50 -3.78
N ALA A 174 7.39 -1.51 -2.69
CA ALA A 174 6.04 -0.97 -2.65
C ALA A 174 6.00 0.51 -2.30
N PHE A 175 5.11 1.25 -2.96
CA PHE A 175 4.62 2.56 -2.55
C PHE A 175 3.13 2.44 -2.24
N VAL A 176 2.74 2.73 -1.00
CA VAL A 176 1.39 2.42 -0.50
C VAL A 176 0.45 3.60 -0.68
N LEU A 177 -0.68 3.37 -1.36
CA LEU A 177 -1.76 4.33 -1.56
C LEU A 177 -2.86 4.05 -0.52
N LEU A 178 -3.05 4.96 0.43
CA LEU A 178 -3.98 4.81 1.54
C LEU A 178 -5.20 5.71 1.33
N ASP A 179 -6.35 5.12 0.98
CA ASP A 179 -7.61 5.86 0.86
C ASP A 179 -8.43 5.70 2.14
N GLU A 180 -8.50 6.77 2.93
CA GLU A 180 -9.21 6.84 4.21
C GLU A 180 -8.83 5.70 5.19
N PRO A 181 -7.54 5.50 5.51
CA PRO A 181 -7.07 4.32 6.26
C PRO A 181 -7.57 4.25 7.72
N THR A 182 -8.14 5.33 8.22
CA THR A 182 -8.66 5.42 9.60
C THR A 182 -10.18 5.29 9.68
N ASN A 183 -10.88 5.09 8.55
CA ASN A 183 -12.32 4.91 8.55
C ASN A 183 -12.71 3.64 9.34
N HIS A 184 -13.82 3.74 10.06
CA HIS A 184 -14.37 2.65 10.89
C HIS A 184 -13.49 2.19 12.06
N LEU A 185 -12.43 2.93 12.40
CA LEU A 185 -11.61 2.65 13.57
C LEU A 185 -12.02 3.54 14.75
N ASP A 186 -11.89 2.96 15.94
CA ASP A 186 -11.97 3.71 17.18
C ASP A 186 -10.74 4.64 17.36
N ILE A 187 -10.79 5.49 18.38
CA ILE A 187 -9.71 6.47 18.64
C ILE A 187 -8.37 5.76 18.86
N ARG A 188 -8.34 4.62 19.55
CA ARG A 188 -7.10 3.86 19.79
C ARG A 188 -6.55 3.25 18.50
N GLY A 189 -7.43 2.73 17.65
CA GLY A 189 -7.07 2.20 16.33
C GLY A 189 -6.47 3.28 15.43
N LYS A 190 -7.07 4.47 15.38
CA LYS A 190 -6.55 5.63 14.64
C LYS A 190 -5.16 6.05 15.14
N GLN A 191 -4.99 6.16 16.45
CA GLN A 191 -3.68 6.50 17.04
C GLN A 191 -2.61 5.45 16.75
N ALA A 192 -2.96 4.16 16.79
CA ALA A 192 -2.03 3.09 16.48
C ALA A 192 -1.57 3.16 15.01
N ILE A 193 -2.48 3.39 14.06
CA ILE A 193 -2.14 3.55 12.64
C ILE A 193 -1.30 4.82 12.43
N ALA A 194 -1.66 5.96 13.02
CA ALA A 194 -0.88 7.18 12.90
C ALA A 194 0.56 7.00 13.44
N HIS A 195 0.69 6.38 14.61
CA HIS A 195 2.00 6.06 15.17
C HIS A 195 2.83 5.13 14.27
N TYR A 196 2.19 4.12 13.71
CA TYR A 196 2.83 3.19 12.78
C TYR A 196 3.32 3.90 11.51
N LEU A 197 2.45 4.67 10.84
CA LEU A 197 2.77 5.38 9.61
C LEU A 197 3.87 6.43 9.80
N LYS A 198 3.95 7.04 10.96
CA LYS A 198 5.03 7.97 11.31
C LYS A 198 6.43 7.35 11.23
N GLN A 199 6.52 6.02 11.39
CA GLN A 199 7.76 5.25 11.30
C GLN A 199 8.00 4.68 9.89
N LYS A 200 7.04 4.84 8.96
CA LYS A 200 7.12 4.35 7.59
C LYS A 200 7.55 5.43 6.61
N LYS A 201 7.90 5.00 5.43
CA LYS A 201 8.20 5.82 4.26
C LYS A 201 7.45 5.25 3.07
N GLY A 202 7.37 6.02 2.00
CA GLY A 202 6.84 5.54 0.74
C GLY A 202 5.33 5.30 0.75
N PHE A 203 4.56 6.33 1.10
CA PHE A 203 3.12 6.26 0.99
C PHE A 203 2.47 7.60 0.62
N LEU A 204 1.26 7.52 0.10
CA LEU A 204 0.34 8.62 -0.11
C LEU A 204 -0.96 8.33 0.63
N ALA A 205 -1.33 9.16 1.60
CA ALA A 205 -2.55 9.01 2.38
C ALA A 205 -3.57 10.09 2.03
N VAL A 206 -4.80 9.66 1.73
CA VAL A 206 -5.99 10.52 1.71
C VAL A 206 -6.70 10.36 3.04
N SER A 207 -7.00 11.44 3.72
CA SER A 207 -7.84 11.41 4.91
C SER A 207 -8.59 12.73 5.10
N HIS A 208 -9.80 12.63 5.66
CA HIS A 208 -10.55 13.77 6.17
C HIS A 208 -10.11 14.20 7.58
N ASP A 209 -9.36 13.33 8.27
CA ASP A 209 -8.80 13.60 9.59
C ASP A 209 -7.52 14.43 9.44
N ARG A 210 -7.65 15.73 9.72
CA ARG A 210 -6.54 16.68 9.60
C ARG A 210 -5.41 16.40 10.58
N GLN A 211 -5.75 15.98 11.79
CA GLN A 211 -4.77 15.62 12.80
C GLN A 211 -3.95 14.40 12.35
N PHE A 212 -4.61 13.41 11.77
CA PHE A 212 -3.94 12.24 11.21
C PHE A 212 -2.94 12.63 10.11
N LEU A 213 -3.32 13.48 9.14
CA LEU A 213 -2.40 13.96 8.10
C LEU A 213 -1.25 14.79 8.69
N ASP A 214 -1.52 15.61 9.69
CA ASP A 214 -0.53 16.45 10.35
C ASP A 214 0.54 15.62 11.09
N GLU A 215 0.13 14.51 11.68
CA GLU A 215 1.03 13.60 12.40
C GLU A 215 1.85 12.69 11.48
N THR A 216 1.31 12.34 10.30
CA THR A 216 1.88 11.26 9.46
C THR A 216 2.61 11.76 8.21
N ALA A 217 2.19 12.88 7.61
CA ALA A 217 2.76 13.41 6.38
C ALA A 217 3.95 14.34 6.63
N ASP A 218 4.91 14.34 5.71
CA ASP A 218 6.02 15.31 5.63
C ASP A 218 5.98 16.16 4.35
N HIS A 219 5.08 15.83 3.42
CA HIS A 219 4.76 16.60 2.24
C HIS A 219 3.24 16.56 1.99
N ILE A 220 2.68 17.65 1.49
CA ILE A 220 1.26 17.78 1.17
C ILE A 220 1.07 17.97 -0.33
N LEU A 221 0.24 17.10 -0.90
CA LEU A 221 -0.34 17.27 -2.22
C LEU A 221 -1.72 17.91 -2.07
N ALA A 222 -1.93 19.07 -2.68
CA ALA A 222 -3.22 19.75 -2.65
C ALA A 222 -3.85 19.80 -4.04
N ILE A 223 -5.05 19.23 -4.17
CA ILE A 223 -5.83 19.31 -5.41
C ILE A 223 -6.59 20.63 -5.44
N ASN A 224 -6.19 21.52 -6.36
CA ASN A 224 -6.78 22.82 -6.61
C ASN A 224 -7.46 22.83 -7.98
N LYS A 225 -8.81 22.75 -8.01
CA LYS A 225 -9.58 22.63 -9.27
C LYS A 225 -9.09 21.43 -10.11
N THR A 226 -8.30 21.69 -11.15
CA THR A 226 -7.78 20.69 -12.10
C THR A 226 -6.27 20.48 -11.98
N ASP A 227 -5.61 21.17 -11.06
CA ASP A 227 -4.17 21.10 -10.82
C ASP A 227 -3.85 20.51 -9.44
N ILE A 228 -2.63 20.01 -9.29
CA ILE A 228 -2.10 19.46 -8.04
C ILE A 228 -0.81 20.17 -7.70
N THR A 229 -0.75 20.77 -6.51
CA THR A 229 0.46 21.40 -5.97
C THR A 229 1.10 20.51 -4.91
N LEU A 230 2.43 20.54 -4.83
CA LEU A 230 3.22 19.81 -3.84
C LEU A 230 3.94 20.83 -2.94
N GLU A 231 3.78 20.67 -1.65
CA GLU A 231 4.44 21.49 -0.66
C GLU A 231 5.12 20.64 0.42
N LYS A 232 6.30 21.06 0.85
CA LYS A 232 7.03 20.39 1.92
C LYS A 232 6.51 20.89 3.27
N GLY A 233 6.18 19.96 4.14
CA GLY A 233 5.66 20.24 5.48
C GLY A 233 4.48 19.33 5.81
N ASN A 234 3.91 19.55 6.99
CA ASN A 234 2.71 18.89 7.44
C ASN A 234 1.45 19.68 7.03
N TYR A 235 0.27 19.15 7.37
CA TYR A 235 -1.01 19.77 6.98
C TYR A 235 -1.20 21.18 7.58
N SER A 236 -0.80 21.39 8.84
CA SER A 236 -0.93 22.69 9.52
C SER A 236 -0.05 23.76 8.86
N GLY A 237 1.20 23.43 8.52
CA GLY A 237 2.11 24.34 7.83
C GLY A 237 1.70 24.67 6.40
N TRP A 238 1.01 23.77 5.71
CA TRP A 238 0.45 24.02 4.38
C TRP A 238 -0.72 25.02 4.41
N LYS A 239 -1.50 25.03 5.51
CA LYS A 239 -2.71 25.84 5.61
C LYS A 239 -2.43 27.31 5.98
N GLU A 240 -1.26 27.62 6.58
CA GLU A 240 -0.81 28.99 6.86
C GLU A 240 -0.43 29.75 5.59
#